data_21d65bcbe6cb2326fd9563feba6e1be7
#
_entry.id   21d65bcbe6cb2326fd9563feba6e1be7
#
_cell.length_a   1.000
_cell.length_b   1.000
_cell.length_c   1.000
_cell.angle_alpha   90.00
_cell.angle_beta   90.00
_cell.angle_gamma   90.00
#
_symmetry.space_group_name_H-M   'P 1'
#
loop_
_entity.id
_entity.type
_entity.pdbx_description
1 polymer ?
#
loop_
_entity_poly.entity_id
_entity_poly.type
_entity_poly.pdbx_seq_one_letter_code
_entity_poly.pdbx_strand_id
1 'polypeptide(L)'
;MVTTQGTITWLGFGGCQIETPGGKTMLIDPWVKNNPVCPEQVRTMEHADYILLTHAHRDHAEDAVWLAEKTGATVVAGWELAFLLQKKGLSAVLPINKGGTRKLGEIAVTAVHADHSGAYVDGDQIVYGGEPMGFVITFENGYTIYHAGDTNVFGDMALIAELYEPKLALLPIGDVYTMSPREAAKAVRLLNVERVMPTHFGVLDFLTGRPSELAQLLADLPEVTVHDVEPGGALSL
;
A
#
# COMPACT_ATOMS: atom_id res chain seq x y z
N MET A 1 6.96 12.18 -25.77
CA MET A 1 6.98 10.94 -24.97
C MET A 1 5.55 10.48 -24.82
N VAL A 2 5.24 9.24 -25.18
CA VAL A 2 3.91 8.68 -24.92
C VAL A 2 3.86 8.45 -23.41
N THR A 3 3.12 9.27 -22.67
CA THR A 3 2.83 9.00 -21.27
C THR A 3 1.95 7.75 -21.23
N THR A 4 2.53 6.62 -20.86
CA THR A 4 1.74 5.41 -20.58
C THR A 4 0.85 5.72 -19.39
N GLN A 5 -0.41 5.34 -19.48
CA GLN A 5 -1.27 5.35 -18.32
C GLN A 5 -0.73 4.27 -17.37
N GLY A 6 -0.26 4.65 -16.18
CA GLY A 6 0.27 3.70 -15.21
C GLY A 6 -0.73 2.63 -14.81
N THR A 7 -0.28 1.55 -14.19
CA THR A 7 -1.14 0.45 -13.74
C THR A 7 -0.81 0.02 -12.31
N ILE A 8 -1.83 -0.44 -11.58
CA ILE A 8 -1.68 -1.08 -10.28
C ILE A 8 -2.09 -2.55 -10.43
N THR A 9 -1.23 -3.47 -10.04
CA THR A 9 -1.53 -4.90 -9.94
C THR A 9 -1.63 -5.28 -8.47
N TRP A 10 -2.75 -5.88 -8.05
CA TRP A 10 -2.91 -6.36 -6.68
C TRP A 10 -2.13 -7.67 -6.47
N LEU A 11 -1.34 -7.73 -5.38
CA LEU A 11 -0.53 -8.91 -5.04
C LEU A 11 -1.20 -9.83 -4.01
N GLY A 12 -2.39 -9.47 -3.56
CA GLY A 12 -3.06 -10.06 -2.40
C GLY A 12 -2.66 -9.36 -1.10
N PHE A 13 -3.46 -9.49 -0.04
CA PHE A 13 -3.29 -8.75 1.22
C PHE A 13 -3.19 -7.24 0.99
N GLY A 14 -2.29 -6.56 1.67
CA GLY A 14 -2.02 -5.12 1.48
C GLY A 14 -1.14 -4.80 0.28
N GLY A 15 -0.52 -5.80 -0.35
CA GLY A 15 0.54 -5.62 -1.34
C GLY A 15 0.06 -5.21 -2.73
N CYS A 16 0.80 -4.32 -3.39
CA CYS A 16 0.59 -4.02 -4.80
C CYS A 16 1.91 -3.73 -5.54
N GLN A 17 1.87 -3.95 -6.87
CA GLN A 17 2.87 -3.49 -7.81
C GLN A 17 2.30 -2.34 -8.63
N ILE A 18 3.09 -1.30 -8.83
CA ILE A 18 2.71 -0.13 -9.63
C ILE A 18 3.73 0.06 -10.75
N GLU A 19 3.25 0.02 -12.00
CA GLU A 19 3.98 0.55 -13.14
C GLU A 19 3.57 2.02 -13.28
N THR A 20 4.50 2.94 -13.00
CA THR A 20 4.18 4.38 -13.00
C THR A 20 4.03 4.93 -14.42
N PRO A 21 3.37 6.10 -14.62
CA PRO A 21 3.29 6.75 -15.92
C PRO A 21 4.66 7.06 -16.54
N GLY A 22 5.70 7.25 -15.73
CA GLY A 22 7.09 7.46 -16.16
C GLY A 22 7.87 6.15 -16.42
N GLY A 23 7.23 4.97 -16.25
CA GLY A 23 7.83 3.66 -16.54
C GLY A 23 8.73 3.14 -15.42
N LYS A 24 8.49 3.58 -14.16
CA LYS A 24 9.13 3.02 -12.98
C LYS A 24 8.29 1.89 -12.39
N THR A 25 8.96 0.85 -11.88
CA THR A 25 8.31 -0.23 -11.14
C THR A 25 8.45 0.01 -9.64
N MET A 26 7.32 0.13 -8.96
CA MET A 26 7.22 0.34 -7.53
C MET A 26 6.42 -0.80 -6.89
N LEU A 27 6.93 -1.36 -5.81
CA LEU A 27 6.22 -2.34 -4.97
C LEU A 27 5.82 -1.67 -3.66
N ILE A 28 4.61 -1.92 -3.19
CA ILE A 28 4.16 -1.53 -1.85
C ILE A 28 3.83 -2.80 -1.09
N ASP A 29 4.40 -2.95 0.11
CA ASP A 29 4.16 -4.09 1.01
C ASP A 29 4.24 -5.46 0.30
N PRO A 30 5.33 -5.75 -0.43
CA PRO A 30 5.40 -6.93 -1.27
C PRO A 30 5.69 -8.20 -0.45
N TRP A 31 4.63 -8.83 0.05
CA TRP A 31 4.72 -10.16 0.60
C TRP A 31 4.58 -11.19 -0.52
N VAL A 32 5.62 -11.97 -0.79
CA VAL A 32 5.76 -12.75 -2.03
C VAL A 32 5.89 -14.24 -1.77
N LYS A 33 6.86 -14.65 -0.94
CA LYS A 33 7.24 -16.07 -0.79
C LYS A 33 6.15 -16.91 -0.15
N ASN A 34 5.59 -16.39 0.96
CA ASN A 34 4.60 -17.10 1.76
C ASN A 34 3.17 -16.64 1.48
N ASN A 35 2.95 -15.71 0.57
CA ASN A 35 1.64 -15.26 0.14
C ASN A 35 1.02 -16.28 -0.83
N PRO A 36 -0.06 -16.99 -0.43
CA PRO A 36 -0.62 -18.06 -1.25
C PRO A 36 -1.22 -17.58 -2.57
N VAL A 37 -1.56 -16.31 -2.67
CA VAL A 37 -2.24 -15.71 -3.85
C VAL A 37 -1.34 -14.75 -4.62
N CYS A 38 -0.07 -14.58 -4.24
CA CYS A 38 0.85 -13.69 -4.95
C CYS A 38 1.06 -14.17 -6.38
N PRO A 39 0.93 -13.29 -7.40
CA PRO A 39 1.14 -13.63 -8.79
C PRO A 39 2.57 -14.11 -9.07
N GLU A 40 2.71 -15.14 -9.92
CA GLU A 40 4.02 -15.75 -10.25
C GLU A 40 4.99 -14.74 -10.89
N GLN A 41 4.45 -13.77 -11.64
CA GLN A 41 5.26 -12.71 -12.27
C GLN A 41 6.04 -11.88 -11.24
N VAL A 42 5.46 -11.65 -10.05
CA VAL A 42 6.14 -10.94 -8.96
C VAL A 42 7.17 -11.83 -8.28
N ARG A 43 6.87 -13.13 -8.12
CA ARG A 43 7.83 -14.10 -7.56
C ARG A 43 9.10 -14.19 -8.39
N THR A 44 8.99 -14.06 -9.71
CA THR A 44 10.08 -14.16 -10.69
C THR A 44 10.65 -12.81 -11.12
N MET A 45 10.15 -11.70 -10.58
CA MET A 45 10.61 -10.36 -10.92
C MET A 45 12.13 -10.19 -10.69
N GLU A 46 12.81 -9.63 -11.68
CA GLU A 46 14.26 -9.39 -11.65
C GLU A 46 14.61 -7.89 -11.48
N HIS A 47 13.63 -7.00 -11.62
CA HIS A 47 13.83 -5.56 -11.48
C HIS A 47 12.65 -4.88 -10.80
N ALA A 48 12.96 -3.98 -9.87
CA ALA A 48 12.05 -2.96 -9.35
C ALA A 48 12.89 -1.72 -8.99
N ASP A 49 12.32 -0.54 -9.17
CA ASP A 49 13.01 0.70 -8.80
C ASP A 49 12.86 1.00 -7.32
N TYR A 50 11.67 0.78 -6.77
CA TYR A 50 11.34 1.13 -5.39
C TYR A 50 10.50 0.08 -4.68
N ILE A 51 10.73 -0.06 -3.38
CA ILE A 51 9.87 -0.81 -2.45
C ILE A 51 9.46 0.14 -1.33
N LEU A 52 8.16 0.32 -1.12
CA LEU A 52 7.60 1.11 -0.03
C LEU A 52 7.01 0.16 1.01
N LEU A 53 7.33 0.38 2.28
CA LEU A 53 6.81 -0.42 3.40
C LEU A 53 5.98 0.47 4.32
N THR A 54 4.69 0.15 4.45
CA THR A 54 3.76 0.88 5.31
C THR A 54 4.04 0.61 6.78
N HIS A 55 4.36 -0.62 7.13
CA HIS A 55 4.68 -1.04 8.49
C HIS A 55 5.45 -2.37 8.53
N ALA A 56 5.76 -2.84 9.74
CA ALA A 56 6.71 -3.92 9.95
C ALA A 56 6.10 -5.33 10.07
N HIS A 57 4.78 -5.50 9.94
CA HIS A 57 4.16 -6.82 10.01
C HIS A 57 4.68 -7.74 8.91
N ARG A 58 4.60 -9.03 9.19
CA ARG A 58 5.21 -10.08 8.37
C ARG A 58 4.70 -10.08 6.93
N ASP A 59 3.39 -9.98 6.75
CA ASP A 59 2.70 -9.95 5.46
C ASP A 59 2.88 -8.64 4.66
N HIS A 60 3.75 -7.74 5.14
CA HIS A 60 4.16 -6.49 4.48
C HIS A 60 5.67 -6.41 4.28
N ALA A 61 6.48 -6.74 5.32
CA ALA A 61 7.91 -6.48 5.33
C ALA A 61 8.80 -7.73 5.23
N GLU A 62 8.26 -8.96 5.33
CA GLU A 62 9.05 -10.20 5.39
C GLU A 62 10.02 -10.36 4.22
N ASP A 63 9.57 -10.06 3.02
CA ASP A 63 10.34 -10.29 1.79
C ASP A 63 11.13 -9.06 1.33
N ALA A 64 11.06 -7.94 2.04
CA ALA A 64 11.61 -6.66 1.58
C ALA A 64 13.13 -6.71 1.35
N VAL A 65 13.90 -7.31 2.26
CA VAL A 65 15.37 -7.43 2.10
C VAL A 65 15.70 -8.27 0.88
N TRP A 66 15.12 -9.48 0.79
CA TRP A 66 15.36 -10.39 -0.33
C TRP A 66 14.97 -9.77 -1.68
N LEU A 67 13.79 -9.12 -1.77
CA LEU A 67 13.36 -8.45 -2.99
C LEU A 67 14.28 -7.30 -3.38
N ALA A 68 14.67 -6.45 -2.41
CA ALA A 68 15.57 -5.34 -2.68
C ALA A 68 16.95 -5.81 -3.18
N GLU A 69 17.51 -6.86 -2.58
CA GLU A 69 18.77 -7.47 -3.04
C GLU A 69 18.64 -8.07 -4.43
N LYS A 70 17.52 -8.76 -4.71
CA LYS A 70 17.27 -9.40 -6.01
C LYS A 70 17.05 -8.39 -7.12
N THR A 71 16.28 -7.33 -6.86
CA THR A 71 15.82 -6.39 -7.89
C THR A 71 16.67 -5.13 -8.01
N GLY A 72 17.51 -4.84 -7.03
CA GLY A 72 18.25 -3.58 -6.91
C GLY A 72 17.40 -2.40 -6.43
N ALA A 73 16.18 -2.64 -5.93
CA ALA A 73 15.27 -1.59 -5.51
C ALA A 73 15.76 -0.80 -4.29
N THR A 74 15.46 0.50 -4.28
CA THR A 74 15.61 1.33 -3.09
C THR A 74 14.37 1.18 -2.19
N VAL A 75 14.55 0.84 -0.91
CA VAL A 75 13.46 0.69 0.05
C VAL A 75 13.16 2.01 0.74
N VAL A 76 11.88 2.38 0.83
CA VAL A 76 11.37 3.49 1.66
C VAL A 76 10.57 2.89 2.80
N ALA A 77 10.92 3.21 4.03
CA ALA A 77 10.27 2.67 5.23
C ALA A 77 10.31 3.68 6.39
N GLY A 78 9.47 3.47 7.40
CA GLY A 78 9.54 4.21 8.66
C GLY A 78 10.93 4.14 9.27
N TRP A 79 11.33 5.15 10.04
CA TRP A 79 12.70 5.29 10.53
C TRP A 79 13.19 4.04 11.29
N GLU A 80 12.36 3.49 12.18
CA GLU A 80 12.69 2.31 12.98
C GLU A 80 12.82 1.05 12.12
N LEU A 81 11.87 0.85 11.19
CA LEU A 81 11.91 -0.27 10.26
C LEU A 81 13.12 -0.14 9.32
N ALA A 82 13.38 1.04 8.78
CA ALA A 82 14.57 1.30 7.96
C ALA A 82 15.86 0.93 8.69
N PHE A 83 16.00 1.28 9.97
CA PHE A 83 17.14 0.92 10.80
C PHE A 83 17.27 -0.60 11.01
N LEU A 84 16.14 -1.30 11.23
CA LEU A 84 16.10 -2.76 11.35
C LEU A 84 16.55 -3.44 10.04
N LEU A 85 16.07 -2.96 8.89
CA LEU A 85 16.45 -3.47 7.58
C LEU A 85 17.92 -3.24 7.27
N GLN A 86 18.47 -2.06 7.64
CA GLN A 86 19.91 -1.77 7.51
C GLN A 86 20.76 -2.73 8.38
N LYS A 87 20.32 -3.03 9.60
CA LYS A 87 20.98 -4.05 10.45
C LYS A 87 20.95 -5.46 9.83
N LYS A 88 19.97 -5.75 8.98
CA LYS A 88 19.90 -7.01 8.22
C LYS A 88 20.71 -6.99 6.93
N GLY A 89 21.49 -5.93 6.69
CA GLY A 89 22.44 -5.81 5.58
C GLY A 89 21.96 -4.98 4.39
N LEU A 90 20.72 -4.50 4.40
CA LEU A 90 20.19 -3.70 3.29
C LEU A 90 20.82 -2.29 3.31
N SER A 91 21.53 -1.91 2.24
CA SER A 91 22.22 -0.61 2.14
C SER A 91 21.35 0.48 1.48
N ALA A 92 20.51 0.13 0.51
CA ALA A 92 19.66 1.07 -0.25
C ALA A 92 18.33 1.32 0.48
N VAL A 93 18.37 2.02 1.62
CA VAL A 93 17.18 2.35 2.43
C VAL A 93 17.08 3.85 2.65
N LEU A 94 15.91 4.40 2.36
CA LEU A 94 15.54 5.80 2.61
C LEU A 94 14.51 5.86 3.74
N PRO A 95 14.89 6.30 4.94
CA PRO A 95 13.95 6.45 6.04
C PRO A 95 12.99 7.62 5.77
N ILE A 96 11.74 7.46 6.20
CA ILE A 96 10.69 8.49 6.17
C ILE A 96 9.94 8.49 7.49
N ASN A 97 9.23 9.56 7.81
CA ASN A 97 8.27 9.56 8.91
C ASN A 97 7.00 10.31 8.50
N LYS A 98 5.91 10.08 9.23
CA LYS A 98 4.59 10.69 8.97
C LYS A 98 4.70 12.22 8.89
N GLY A 99 4.07 12.81 7.87
CA GLY A 99 4.18 14.22 7.50
C GLY A 99 5.38 14.55 6.58
N GLY A 100 6.34 13.61 6.42
CA GLY A 100 7.48 13.79 5.52
C GLY A 100 7.20 13.36 4.09
N THR A 101 7.91 13.95 3.12
CA THR A 101 7.86 13.58 1.70
C THR A 101 9.24 13.18 1.20
N ARG A 102 9.34 12.03 0.55
CA ARG A 102 10.51 11.62 -0.24
C ARG A 102 10.26 11.87 -1.72
N LYS A 103 11.25 12.46 -2.38
CA LYS A 103 11.28 12.53 -3.85
C LYS A 103 12.06 11.33 -4.38
N LEU A 104 11.42 10.55 -5.25
CA LEU A 104 11.96 9.40 -5.95
C LEU A 104 11.99 9.73 -7.46
N GLY A 105 12.99 10.51 -7.86
CA GLY A 105 12.95 11.18 -9.16
C GLY A 105 11.83 12.21 -9.20
N GLU A 106 10.90 12.08 -10.15
CA GLU A 106 9.74 12.96 -10.29
C GLU A 106 8.53 12.52 -9.43
N ILE A 107 8.58 11.31 -8.86
CA ILE A 107 7.54 10.79 -7.96
C ILE A 107 7.71 11.39 -6.57
N ALA A 108 6.62 11.84 -5.97
CA ALA A 108 6.60 12.27 -4.58
C ALA A 108 5.85 11.24 -3.72
N VAL A 109 6.49 10.74 -2.66
CA VAL A 109 5.91 9.82 -1.69
C VAL A 109 5.83 10.52 -0.34
N THR A 110 4.62 10.80 0.13
CA THR A 110 4.37 11.42 1.43
C THR A 110 3.82 10.37 2.39
N ALA A 111 4.48 10.19 3.53
CA ALA A 111 3.98 9.32 4.59
C ALA A 111 2.89 10.05 5.39
N VAL A 112 1.76 9.39 5.60
CA VAL A 112 0.62 9.91 6.37
C VAL A 112 0.24 8.95 7.49
N HIS A 113 -0.64 9.35 8.39
CA HIS A 113 -1.07 8.51 9.52
C HIS A 113 -1.78 7.23 9.05
N ALA A 114 -1.56 6.14 9.79
CA ALA A 114 -2.37 4.93 9.81
C ALA A 114 -2.57 4.49 11.26
N ASP A 115 -3.78 4.05 11.59
CA ASP A 115 -4.16 3.61 12.94
C ASP A 115 -4.13 2.07 13.00
N HIS A 116 -2.95 1.55 13.33
CA HIS A 116 -2.65 0.12 13.38
C HIS A 116 -1.44 -0.16 14.28
N SER A 117 -1.06 -1.41 14.47
CA SER A 117 0.18 -1.78 15.16
C SER A 117 1.33 -2.01 14.17
N GLY A 118 2.59 -2.03 14.64
CA GLY A 118 3.75 -2.07 13.75
C GLY A 118 4.95 -2.82 14.34
N ALA A 119 4.74 -4.08 14.81
CA ALA A 119 5.84 -4.88 15.34
C ALA A 119 6.55 -5.66 14.23
N TYR A 120 7.88 -5.75 14.30
CA TYR A 120 8.69 -6.65 13.51
C TYR A 120 8.92 -7.96 14.27
N VAL A 121 8.72 -9.10 13.61
CA VAL A 121 9.00 -10.42 14.19
C VAL A 121 10.37 -10.88 13.75
N ASP A 122 11.31 -11.02 14.70
CA ASP A 122 12.68 -11.48 14.49
C ASP A 122 12.90 -12.81 15.24
N GLY A 123 12.80 -13.92 14.52
CA GLY A 123 12.77 -15.25 15.14
C GLY A 123 11.55 -15.43 16.02
N ASP A 124 11.76 -15.57 17.34
CA ASP A 124 10.74 -15.69 18.38
C ASP A 124 10.49 -14.38 19.16
N GLN A 125 11.14 -13.30 18.73
CA GLN A 125 11.05 -12.00 19.40
C GLN A 125 10.14 -11.04 18.65
N ILE A 126 9.37 -10.26 19.40
CA ILE A 126 8.61 -9.12 18.90
C ILE A 126 9.44 -7.87 19.15
N VAL A 127 9.81 -7.19 18.07
CA VAL A 127 10.61 -5.97 18.11
C VAL A 127 9.77 -4.79 17.63
N TYR A 128 9.86 -3.65 18.29
CA TYR A 128 9.20 -2.44 17.84
C TYR A 128 9.69 -2.06 16.44
N GLY A 129 8.79 -2.05 15.47
CA GLY A 129 9.08 -1.76 14.05
C GLY A 129 8.75 -0.34 13.60
N GLY A 130 8.44 0.54 14.54
CA GLY A 130 7.92 1.88 14.27
C GLY A 130 6.40 1.90 14.15
N GLU A 131 5.85 3.09 13.97
CA GLU A 131 4.41 3.28 13.80
C GLU A 131 3.99 3.07 12.35
N PRO A 132 2.83 2.43 12.11
CA PRO A 132 2.27 2.27 10.77
C PRO A 132 2.00 3.61 10.08
N MET A 133 2.04 3.58 8.77
CA MET A 133 1.77 4.73 7.92
C MET A 133 1.07 4.30 6.63
N GLY A 134 0.29 5.20 6.05
CA GLY A 134 -0.11 5.13 4.66
C GLY A 134 0.81 5.99 3.80
N PHE A 135 0.65 5.88 2.49
CA PHE A 135 1.38 6.70 1.52
C PHE A 135 0.43 7.46 0.60
N VAL A 136 0.65 8.76 0.48
CA VAL A 136 0.14 9.54 -0.63
C VAL A 136 1.23 9.59 -1.69
N ILE A 137 0.93 9.11 -2.89
CA ILE A 137 1.90 9.02 -3.98
C ILE A 137 1.42 9.88 -5.14
N THR A 138 2.20 10.91 -5.47
CA THR A 138 1.98 11.73 -6.65
C THR A 138 2.98 11.31 -7.73
N PHE A 139 2.47 10.81 -8.84
CA PHE A 139 3.27 10.33 -9.96
C PHE A 139 3.78 11.45 -10.87
N GLU A 140 4.60 11.10 -11.87
CA GLU A 140 5.27 12.02 -12.81
C GLU A 140 4.28 12.87 -13.61
N ASN A 141 3.06 12.37 -13.86
CA ASN A 141 1.99 13.06 -14.56
C ASN A 141 1.06 13.89 -13.64
N GLY A 142 1.36 13.95 -12.34
CA GLY A 142 0.55 14.64 -11.33
C GLY A 142 -0.64 13.83 -10.78
N TYR A 143 -0.89 12.61 -11.28
CA TYR A 143 -1.93 11.75 -10.71
C TYR A 143 -1.55 11.32 -9.30
N THR A 144 -2.47 11.46 -8.36
CA THR A 144 -2.21 11.18 -6.95
C THR A 144 -3.10 10.03 -6.46
N ILE A 145 -2.50 9.08 -5.75
CA ILE A 145 -3.21 7.99 -5.08
C ILE A 145 -2.94 8.03 -3.58
N TYR A 146 -3.84 7.43 -2.81
CA TYR A 146 -3.65 7.13 -1.39
C TYR A 146 -3.65 5.61 -1.19
N HIS A 147 -2.55 5.07 -0.70
CA HIS A 147 -2.44 3.69 -0.21
C HIS A 147 -2.48 3.73 1.31
N ALA A 148 -3.56 3.23 1.89
CA ALA A 148 -3.79 3.35 3.33
C ALA A 148 -2.81 2.52 4.18
N GLY A 149 -2.24 1.45 3.61
CA GLY A 149 -1.64 0.38 4.40
C GLY A 149 -2.71 -0.33 5.23
N ASP A 150 -2.30 -0.97 6.30
CA ASP A 150 -3.23 -1.50 7.28
C ASP A 150 -3.64 -0.41 8.25
N THR A 151 -4.93 -0.22 8.42
CA THR A 151 -5.47 0.85 9.25
C THR A 151 -6.93 0.60 9.63
N ASN A 152 -7.34 1.15 10.77
CA ASN A 152 -8.71 1.49 11.08
C ASN A 152 -9.12 2.79 10.35
N VAL A 153 -10.41 3.14 10.36
CA VAL A 153 -10.88 4.47 9.93
C VAL A 153 -10.55 5.52 10.99
N PHE A 154 -10.04 6.67 10.57
CA PHE A 154 -9.72 7.79 11.47
C PHE A 154 -10.14 9.12 10.86
N GLY A 155 -10.40 10.11 11.72
CA GLY A 155 -10.98 11.41 11.30
C GLY A 155 -10.10 12.20 10.35
N ASP A 156 -8.77 12.12 10.53
CA ASP A 156 -7.80 12.90 9.74
C ASP A 156 -7.63 12.38 8.29
N MET A 157 -8.35 11.32 7.89
CA MET A 157 -8.51 10.98 6.47
C MET A 157 -9.10 12.18 5.67
N ALA A 158 -9.91 13.04 6.33
CA ALA A 158 -10.39 14.28 5.73
C ALA A 158 -9.26 15.28 5.44
N LEU A 159 -8.22 15.35 6.29
CA LEU A 159 -7.05 16.17 6.04
C LEU A 159 -6.20 15.64 4.88
N ILE A 160 -6.14 14.31 4.69
CA ILE A 160 -5.49 13.70 3.53
C ILE A 160 -6.20 14.14 2.24
N ALA A 161 -7.54 14.15 2.25
CA ALA A 161 -8.34 14.63 1.13
C ALA A 161 -8.05 16.12 0.83
N GLU A 162 -8.09 16.97 1.85
CA GLU A 162 -7.89 18.43 1.71
C GLU A 162 -6.49 18.78 1.19
N LEU A 163 -5.45 18.11 1.72
CA LEU A 163 -4.07 18.46 1.43
C LEU A 163 -3.54 17.86 0.11
N TYR A 164 -4.04 16.69 -0.30
CA TYR A 164 -3.43 15.92 -1.38
C TYR A 164 -4.37 15.54 -2.52
N GLU A 165 -5.69 15.66 -2.34
CA GLU A 165 -6.72 15.39 -3.35
C GLU A 165 -6.51 14.07 -4.12
N PRO A 166 -6.34 12.92 -3.43
CA PRO A 166 -6.10 11.65 -4.11
C PRO A 166 -7.28 11.31 -5.04
N LYS A 167 -6.98 10.74 -6.21
CA LYS A 167 -7.99 10.34 -7.21
C LYS A 167 -8.41 8.87 -7.06
N LEU A 168 -7.58 8.08 -6.39
CA LEU A 168 -7.80 6.67 -6.09
C LEU A 168 -7.31 6.38 -4.68
N ALA A 169 -8.10 5.65 -3.90
CA ALA A 169 -7.68 5.11 -2.60
C ALA A 169 -7.60 3.59 -2.65
N LEU A 170 -6.51 3.02 -2.12
CA LEU A 170 -6.38 1.60 -1.82
C LEU A 170 -6.66 1.43 -0.33
N LEU A 171 -7.75 0.73 0.01
CA LEU A 171 -8.25 0.62 1.38
C LEU A 171 -8.40 -0.83 1.81
N PRO A 172 -7.88 -1.24 2.97
CA PRO A 172 -8.12 -2.56 3.52
C PRO A 172 -9.57 -2.69 3.98
N ILE A 173 -10.19 -3.83 3.67
CA ILE A 173 -11.61 -4.10 4.01
C ILE A 173 -11.82 -5.45 4.69
N GLY A 174 -10.76 -6.15 5.08
CA GLY A 174 -10.82 -7.55 5.52
C GLY A 174 -11.54 -7.78 6.85
N ASP A 175 -11.75 -6.75 7.68
CA ASP A 175 -12.18 -6.86 9.07
C ASP A 175 -11.10 -7.52 9.96
N VAL A 176 -11.39 -7.78 11.22
CA VAL A 176 -10.53 -8.40 12.24
C VAL A 176 -9.22 -7.65 12.52
N TYR A 177 -8.42 -7.39 11.51
CA TYR A 177 -7.14 -6.68 11.62
C TYR A 177 -7.15 -5.29 11.02
N THR A 178 -8.09 -4.99 10.14
CA THR A 178 -8.22 -3.73 9.43
C THR A 178 -9.67 -3.26 9.44
N MET A 179 -10.01 -2.27 8.61
CA MET A 179 -11.40 -1.83 8.45
C MET A 179 -12.30 -2.97 7.96
N SER A 180 -13.55 -2.98 8.43
CA SER A 180 -14.65 -3.66 7.75
C SER A 180 -15.12 -2.83 6.53
N PRO A 181 -15.93 -3.41 5.61
CA PRO A 181 -16.55 -2.65 4.52
C PRO A 181 -17.32 -1.42 4.98
N ARG A 182 -17.96 -1.47 6.16
CA ARG A 182 -18.69 -0.34 6.76
C ARG A 182 -17.77 0.82 7.12
N GLU A 183 -16.62 0.52 7.72
CA GLU A 183 -15.63 1.53 8.09
C GLU A 183 -14.91 2.07 6.86
N ALA A 184 -14.61 1.20 5.89
CA ALA A 184 -14.05 1.61 4.61
C ALA A 184 -15.00 2.54 3.82
N ALA A 185 -16.33 2.30 3.86
CA ALA A 185 -17.31 3.21 3.29
C ALA A 185 -17.29 4.59 3.97
N LYS A 186 -17.01 4.65 5.28
CA LYS A 186 -16.79 5.91 5.97
C LYS A 186 -15.48 6.58 5.55
N ALA A 187 -14.41 5.79 5.38
CA ALA A 187 -13.12 6.27 4.91
C ALA A 187 -13.21 6.89 3.50
N VAL A 188 -13.92 6.24 2.56
CA VAL A 188 -14.18 6.76 1.21
C VAL A 188 -14.83 8.16 1.27
N ARG A 189 -15.83 8.34 2.14
CA ARG A 189 -16.50 9.64 2.32
C ARG A 189 -15.58 10.70 2.92
N LEU A 190 -14.72 10.34 3.86
CA LEU A 190 -13.73 11.26 4.46
C LEU A 190 -12.66 11.66 3.45
N LEU A 191 -12.19 10.70 2.66
CA LEU A 191 -11.20 10.90 1.61
C LEU A 191 -11.75 11.63 0.38
N ASN A 192 -13.07 11.71 0.22
CA ASN A 192 -13.75 12.33 -0.92
C ASN A 192 -13.18 11.83 -2.27
N VAL A 193 -12.96 10.52 -2.39
CA VAL A 193 -12.41 9.89 -3.60
C VAL A 193 -13.51 9.28 -4.45
N GLU A 194 -13.36 9.37 -5.78
CA GLU A 194 -14.30 8.78 -6.75
C GLU A 194 -13.93 7.33 -7.11
N ARG A 195 -12.70 6.91 -6.80
CA ARG A 195 -12.21 5.56 -7.11
C ARG A 195 -11.66 4.91 -5.85
N VAL A 196 -12.08 3.68 -5.57
CA VAL A 196 -11.54 2.89 -4.47
C VAL A 196 -11.22 1.48 -4.94
N MET A 197 -10.03 1.00 -4.60
CA MET A 197 -9.58 -0.37 -4.80
C MET A 197 -9.48 -1.03 -3.41
N PRO A 198 -10.38 -1.94 -3.06
CA PRO A 198 -10.30 -2.73 -1.84
C PRO A 198 -9.05 -3.62 -1.82
N THR A 199 -8.45 -3.75 -0.64
CA THR A 199 -7.29 -4.61 -0.38
C THR A 199 -7.50 -5.40 0.91
N HIS A 200 -6.59 -6.30 1.24
CA HIS A 200 -6.50 -7.05 2.50
C HIS A 200 -7.79 -7.80 2.87
N PHE A 201 -8.41 -8.48 1.91
CA PHE A 201 -9.65 -9.26 2.07
C PHE A 201 -9.57 -10.62 1.36
N GLY A 202 -10.40 -11.57 1.80
CA GLY A 202 -10.71 -12.79 1.04
C GLY A 202 -9.59 -13.84 0.91
N VAL A 203 -8.38 -13.55 1.39
CA VAL A 203 -7.23 -14.47 1.30
C VAL A 203 -7.24 -15.52 2.41
N LEU A 204 -7.74 -15.15 3.57
CA LEU A 204 -7.95 -16.04 4.73
C LEU A 204 -9.44 -16.02 5.10
N ASP A 205 -9.95 -17.14 5.61
CA ASP A 205 -11.39 -17.33 5.88
C ASP A 205 -11.99 -16.28 6.83
N PHE A 206 -11.18 -15.75 7.74
CA PHE A 206 -11.64 -14.73 8.70
C PHE A 206 -11.55 -13.30 8.14
N LEU A 207 -10.92 -13.07 6.98
CA LEU A 207 -10.94 -11.77 6.29
C LEU A 207 -12.21 -11.70 5.43
N THR A 208 -13.32 -11.40 6.10
CA THR A 208 -14.67 -11.63 5.58
C THR A 208 -15.21 -10.52 4.69
N GLY A 209 -14.63 -9.32 4.73
CA GLY A 209 -15.05 -8.19 3.91
C GLY A 209 -15.07 -8.51 2.41
N ARG A 210 -16.00 -7.89 1.69
CA ARG A 210 -16.15 -8.09 0.24
C ARG A 210 -16.35 -6.75 -0.48
N PRO A 211 -15.75 -6.57 -1.67
CA PRO A 211 -15.95 -5.36 -2.50
C PRO A 211 -17.42 -5.09 -2.81
N SER A 212 -18.22 -6.13 -3.03
CA SER A 212 -19.67 -6.00 -3.29
C SER A 212 -20.43 -5.40 -2.11
N GLU A 213 -20.03 -5.70 -0.87
CA GLU A 213 -20.60 -5.10 0.34
C GLU A 213 -20.24 -3.61 0.42
N LEU A 214 -18.96 -3.27 0.18
CA LEU A 214 -18.52 -1.88 0.12
C LEU A 214 -19.30 -1.09 -0.95
N ALA A 215 -19.48 -1.66 -2.13
CA ALA A 215 -20.25 -1.04 -3.21
C ALA A 215 -21.71 -0.77 -2.80
N GLN A 216 -22.37 -1.71 -2.11
CA GLN A 216 -23.71 -1.50 -1.58
C GLN A 216 -23.79 -0.38 -0.55
N LEU A 217 -22.79 -0.26 0.33
CA LEU A 217 -22.69 0.79 1.36
C LEU A 217 -22.42 2.18 0.77
N LEU A 218 -21.96 2.25 -0.47
CA LEU A 218 -21.68 3.48 -1.22
C LEU A 218 -22.71 3.76 -2.33
N ALA A 219 -23.83 3.03 -2.37
CA ALA A 219 -24.83 3.15 -3.43
C ALA A 219 -25.51 4.55 -3.50
N ASP A 220 -25.41 5.35 -2.45
CA ASP A 220 -25.84 6.76 -2.40
C ASP A 220 -24.83 7.75 -2.99
N LEU A 221 -23.64 7.29 -3.39
CA LEU A 221 -22.58 8.05 -4.05
C LEU A 221 -22.31 7.47 -5.45
N PRO A 222 -23.17 7.77 -6.45
CA PRO A 222 -23.09 7.16 -7.77
C PRO A 222 -21.81 7.51 -8.55
N GLU A 223 -21.09 8.55 -8.13
CA GLU A 223 -19.79 8.94 -8.68
C GLU A 223 -18.65 8.03 -8.21
N VAL A 224 -18.86 7.28 -7.11
CA VAL A 224 -17.82 6.41 -6.56
C VAL A 224 -17.83 5.04 -7.24
N THR A 225 -16.68 4.65 -7.76
CA THR A 225 -16.44 3.31 -8.33
C THR A 225 -15.63 2.44 -7.40
N VAL A 226 -16.17 1.31 -6.97
CA VAL A 226 -15.46 0.25 -6.25
C VAL A 226 -14.87 -0.73 -7.27
N HIS A 227 -13.54 -0.78 -7.36
CA HIS A 227 -12.82 -1.66 -8.27
C HIS A 227 -12.58 -3.01 -7.60
N ASP A 228 -13.35 -4.01 -7.97
CA ASP A 228 -13.18 -5.40 -7.51
C ASP A 228 -12.09 -6.07 -8.37
N VAL A 229 -10.87 -6.09 -7.84
CA VAL A 229 -9.69 -6.61 -8.52
C VAL A 229 -9.25 -7.88 -7.81
N GLU A 230 -9.08 -8.97 -8.56
CA GLU A 230 -8.53 -10.22 -8.03
C GLU A 230 -6.99 -10.15 -7.94
N PRO A 231 -6.34 -10.94 -7.05
CA PRO A 231 -4.88 -11.03 -7.04
C PRO A 231 -4.30 -11.36 -8.41
N GLY A 232 -3.35 -10.55 -8.87
CA GLY A 232 -2.80 -10.58 -10.24
C GLY A 232 -3.58 -9.77 -11.25
N GLY A 233 -4.76 -9.28 -10.90
CA GLY A 233 -5.51 -8.34 -11.74
C GLY A 233 -4.90 -6.94 -11.69
N ALA A 234 -5.10 -6.17 -12.76
CA ALA A 234 -4.56 -4.84 -12.93
C ALA A 234 -5.65 -3.77 -13.08
N LEU A 235 -5.42 -2.62 -12.48
CA LEU A 235 -6.24 -1.42 -12.57
C LEU A 235 -5.41 -0.28 -13.19
N SER A 236 -5.95 0.39 -14.21
CA SER A 236 -5.32 1.60 -14.77
C SER A 236 -5.43 2.80 -13.82
N LEU A 237 -4.35 3.56 -13.71
CA LEU A 237 -4.27 4.81 -12.93
C LEU A 237 -5.06 5.93 -13.58
#